data_ef00e51dd97071ed5f54eb98bad2b33f
#
_entry.id   ef00e51dd97071ed5f54eb98bad2b33f
#
_cell.length_a   1.000
_cell.length_b   1.000
_cell.length_c   1.000
_cell.angle_alpha   90.00
_cell.angle_beta   90.00
_cell.angle_gamma   90.00
#
_symmetry.space_group_name_H-M   'P 1'
#
loop_
_entity.id
_entity.type
_entity.pdbx_description
1 polymer ?
#
loop_
_entity_poly.entity_id
_entity_poly.type
_entity_poly.pdbx_seq_one_letter_code
_entity_poly.pdbx_strand_id
1 'polypeptide(L)'
;MLTFIVRTYQLSEFISFIAKFLIFAEYKYNAILKYTQTHIAFTLMAALACLLFFPHDGYCANDGKLGLKTVCIDAGHGGKDPGCISKDKKTYESRVALDVAKRLSEKIKAAYPDVKVVMTRTTDTFISLGDRADKANKNNADLFISIHVNTVSSSSPNGYSIHILGQSSKKDRDLFAYNMNVCKRENSVMMLEDDYSTKYQGFDPSDPESFIFFNLMQNAHLEQSLLFAEDVDKAMSAGPMRKSRGIWQDPFFVLWKTAMPSVLVEIGFMSNPTDLTVLKSENGREQIAEALFKAFGVFKKRYDGSVNAGAAEKAAPKAPDVAKPAVETKKSAAVYGTQVLASGKLMKDNDPFFKGYTPVRVKSGNIYKYIIGTASSADKAREHYSKIKKSFTGSFLVAVEGDNVKRIN
;
A
#
# COMPACT_ATOMS: atom_id res chain seq x y z
N MET A 1 46.83 73.04 -22.82
CA MET A 1 46.36 72.52 -24.12
C MET A 1 46.70 71.07 -24.33
N LEU A 2 47.90 70.60 -24.04
CA LEU A 2 48.30 69.15 -24.20
C LEU A 2 47.50 68.22 -23.35
N THR A 3 47.19 68.54 -22.09
CA THR A 3 46.44 67.69 -21.15
C THR A 3 44.97 67.46 -21.56
N PHE A 4 44.40 68.37 -22.29
CA PHE A 4 43.02 68.28 -22.80
C PHE A 4 42.95 67.33 -24.01
N ILE A 5 43.95 67.32 -24.87
CA ILE A 5 44.03 66.47 -26.07
C ILE A 5 44.24 64.98 -25.64
N VAL A 6 45.08 64.76 -24.64
CA VAL A 6 45.32 63.40 -24.14
C VAL A 6 44.04 62.77 -23.46
N ARG A 7 43.28 63.62 -22.73
CA ARG A 7 42.01 63.16 -22.13
C ARG A 7 40.94 62.89 -23.18
N THR A 8 40.86 63.69 -24.24
CA THR A 8 39.88 63.39 -25.30
C THR A 8 40.25 62.16 -26.11
N TYR A 9 41.54 61.91 -26.33
CA TYR A 9 42.01 60.70 -27.01
C TYR A 9 41.71 59.42 -26.14
N GLN A 10 41.99 59.44 -24.86
CA GLN A 10 41.67 58.32 -23.94
C GLN A 10 40.17 58.05 -23.83
N LEU A 11 39.34 59.11 -23.85
CA LEU A 11 37.88 58.94 -23.82
C LEU A 11 37.35 58.37 -25.12
N SER A 12 37.91 58.67 -26.27
CA SER A 12 37.51 58.13 -27.57
C SER A 12 37.87 56.64 -27.69
N GLU A 13 39.05 56.23 -27.19
CA GLU A 13 39.51 54.83 -27.12
C GLU A 13 38.61 54.02 -26.20
N PHE A 14 38.25 54.60 -25.05
CA PHE A 14 37.34 53.93 -24.09
C PHE A 14 35.93 53.77 -24.68
N ILE A 15 35.39 54.75 -25.34
CA ILE A 15 34.08 54.66 -26.03
C ILE A 15 34.14 53.64 -27.16
N SER A 16 35.23 53.56 -27.93
CA SER A 16 35.43 52.58 -28.98
C SER A 16 35.51 51.16 -28.41
N PHE A 17 36.16 50.98 -27.24
CA PHE A 17 36.23 49.72 -26.53
C PHE A 17 34.87 49.24 -26.05
N ILE A 18 34.09 50.14 -25.42
CA ILE A 18 32.72 49.83 -24.97
C ILE A 18 31.82 49.44 -26.14
N ALA A 19 31.90 50.17 -27.26
CA ALA A 19 31.11 49.88 -28.46
C ALA A 19 31.44 48.47 -29.02
N LYS A 20 32.73 48.12 -29.12
CA LYS A 20 33.17 46.79 -29.53
C LYS A 20 32.74 45.70 -28.58
N PHE A 21 32.78 45.98 -27.27
CA PHE A 21 32.32 45.03 -26.25
C PHE A 21 30.82 44.76 -26.34
N LEU A 22 30.02 45.83 -26.53
CA LEU A 22 28.57 45.71 -26.69
C LEU A 22 28.19 44.91 -27.94
N ILE A 23 28.86 45.19 -29.08
CA ILE A 23 28.66 44.43 -30.34
C ILE A 23 29.03 42.96 -30.14
N PHE A 24 30.13 42.66 -29.45
CA PHE A 24 30.54 41.30 -29.15
C PHE A 24 29.58 40.59 -28.20
N ALA A 25 29.07 41.27 -27.19
CA ALA A 25 28.09 40.75 -26.25
C ALA A 25 26.75 40.43 -26.94
N GLU A 26 26.31 41.32 -27.84
CA GLU A 26 25.10 41.11 -28.64
C GLU A 26 25.26 39.93 -29.61
N TYR A 27 26.41 39.79 -30.26
CA TYR A 27 26.73 38.67 -31.12
C TYR A 27 26.73 37.34 -30.36
N LYS A 28 27.36 37.29 -29.18
CA LYS A 28 27.34 36.11 -28.29
C LYS A 28 25.95 35.77 -27.82
N TYR A 29 25.16 36.78 -27.42
CA TYR A 29 23.78 36.57 -26.97
C TYR A 29 22.90 35.96 -28.08
N ASN A 30 22.99 36.52 -29.29
CA ASN A 30 22.25 36.03 -30.44
C ASN A 30 22.70 34.62 -30.88
N ALA A 31 23.99 34.27 -30.76
CA ALA A 31 24.51 32.95 -31.02
C ALA A 31 23.99 31.92 -30.00
N ILE A 32 23.95 32.28 -28.71
CA ILE A 32 23.38 31.43 -27.65
C ILE A 32 21.87 31.25 -27.86
N LEU A 33 21.15 32.30 -28.23
CA LEU A 33 19.70 32.22 -28.47
C LEU A 33 19.38 31.32 -29.66
N LYS A 34 20.12 31.38 -30.76
CA LYS A 34 19.99 30.51 -31.92
C LYS A 34 20.30 29.03 -31.53
N TYR A 35 21.37 28.85 -30.74
CA TYR A 35 21.76 27.51 -30.30
C TYR A 35 20.67 26.87 -29.42
N THR A 36 20.14 27.63 -28.46
CA THR A 36 19.05 27.12 -27.59
C THR A 36 17.77 26.86 -28.38
N GLN A 37 17.38 27.72 -29.31
CA GLN A 37 16.19 27.48 -30.15
C GLN A 37 16.33 26.26 -31.05
N THR A 38 17.52 26.00 -31.64
CA THR A 38 17.78 24.80 -32.45
C THR A 38 17.77 23.53 -31.60
N HIS A 39 18.31 23.57 -30.38
CA HIS A 39 18.27 22.43 -29.48
C HIS A 39 16.85 22.11 -28.97
N ILE A 40 16.05 23.12 -28.65
CA ILE A 40 14.65 22.97 -28.27
C ILE A 40 13.85 22.42 -29.45
N ALA A 41 14.02 22.89 -30.65
CA ALA A 41 13.35 22.36 -31.83
C ALA A 41 13.76 20.94 -32.13
N PHE A 42 15.05 20.58 -31.97
CA PHE A 42 15.55 19.22 -32.18
C PHE A 42 15.04 18.25 -31.11
N THR A 43 15.00 18.67 -29.84
CA THR A 43 14.43 17.84 -28.76
C THR A 43 12.92 17.65 -28.91
N LEU A 44 12.19 18.68 -29.33
CA LEU A 44 10.75 18.54 -29.61
C LEU A 44 10.50 17.65 -30.82
N MET A 45 11.33 17.74 -31.87
CA MET A 45 11.21 16.88 -33.05
C MET A 45 11.62 15.43 -32.76
N ALA A 46 12.64 15.20 -31.92
CA ALA A 46 13.02 13.89 -31.45
C ALA A 46 11.92 13.26 -30.53
N ALA A 47 11.32 14.06 -29.66
CA ALA A 47 10.18 13.63 -28.83
C ALA A 47 8.95 13.30 -29.69
N LEU A 48 8.67 14.07 -30.72
CA LEU A 48 7.58 13.81 -31.67
C LEU A 48 7.89 12.59 -32.53
N ALA A 49 9.12 12.38 -32.96
CA ALA A 49 9.57 11.18 -33.67
C ALA A 49 9.46 9.93 -32.75
N CYS A 50 9.85 10.04 -31.47
CA CYS A 50 9.62 8.98 -30.50
C CYS A 50 8.13 8.63 -30.35
N LEU A 51 7.23 9.63 -30.38
CA LEU A 51 5.79 9.38 -30.34
C LEU A 51 5.24 8.73 -31.63
N LEU A 52 5.89 8.92 -32.77
CA LEU A 52 5.44 8.41 -34.06
C LEU A 52 6.11 7.07 -34.47
N PHE A 53 7.32 6.80 -33.98
CA PHE A 53 8.11 5.63 -34.38
C PHE A 53 8.25 4.55 -33.31
N PHE A 54 7.95 4.83 -32.04
CA PHE A 54 7.65 3.72 -31.18
C PHE A 54 6.29 3.17 -31.63
N PRO A 55 6.23 1.90 -32.05
CA PRO A 55 4.94 1.27 -32.18
C PRO A 55 4.30 1.48 -30.80
N HIS A 56 3.19 2.19 -30.77
CA HIS A 56 2.19 1.94 -29.76
C HIS A 56 1.84 0.46 -29.99
N ASP A 57 2.66 -0.43 -29.41
CA ASP A 57 2.15 -1.75 -29.10
C ASP A 57 0.85 -1.43 -28.44
N GLY A 58 -0.20 -1.61 -29.22
CA GLY A 58 -1.52 -1.29 -28.76
C GLY A 58 -1.58 -1.91 -27.39
N TYR A 59 -1.71 -1.08 -26.38
CA TYR A 59 -2.45 -1.54 -25.23
C TYR A 59 -3.64 -2.20 -25.88
N CYS A 60 -3.54 -3.53 -26.03
CA CYS A 60 -4.72 -4.32 -26.34
C CYS A 60 -5.71 -3.76 -25.34
N ALA A 61 -6.67 -3.01 -25.84
CA ALA A 61 -7.87 -2.78 -25.10
C ALA A 61 -8.31 -4.20 -24.77
N ASN A 62 -7.82 -4.67 -23.64
CA ASN A 62 -8.30 -5.86 -23.03
C ASN A 62 -9.76 -5.50 -22.83
N ASP A 63 -10.67 -6.09 -23.59
CA ASP A 63 -12.12 -6.04 -23.36
C ASP A 63 -12.46 -6.58 -21.97
N GLY A 64 -11.43 -6.66 -21.13
CA GLY A 64 -11.46 -7.10 -19.78
C GLY A 64 -11.98 -5.99 -18.89
N LYS A 65 -13.20 -6.17 -18.41
CA LYS A 65 -13.67 -5.51 -17.18
C LYS A 65 -12.49 -5.36 -16.23
N LEU A 66 -12.18 -4.12 -15.85
CA LEU A 66 -11.24 -3.86 -14.78
C LEU A 66 -11.72 -4.66 -13.57
N GLY A 67 -10.83 -5.39 -12.92
CA GLY A 67 -11.21 -6.24 -11.79
C GLY A 67 -10.04 -7.05 -11.26
N LEU A 68 -10.28 -7.87 -10.25
CA LEU A 68 -9.30 -8.77 -9.67
C LEU A 68 -9.01 -9.91 -10.64
N LYS A 69 -7.82 -9.88 -11.24
CA LYS A 69 -7.36 -10.82 -12.28
C LYS A 69 -6.28 -11.77 -11.79
N THR A 70 -5.53 -11.39 -10.76
CA THR A 70 -4.43 -12.22 -10.23
C THR A 70 -4.48 -12.23 -8.71
N VAL A 71 -4.49 -13.40 -8.11
CA VAL A 71 -4.33 -13.59 -6.67
C VAL A 71 -3.06 -14.38 -6.39
N CYS A 72 -2.23 -13.90 -5.44
CA CYS A 72 -1.10 -14.64 -4.93
C CYS A 72 -1.45 -15.26 -3.59
N ILE A 73 -1.34 -16.58 -3.50
CA ILE A 73 -1.54 -17.36 -2.27
C ILE A 73 -0.17 -17.78 -1.75
N ASP A 74 0.16 -17.32 -0.57
CA ASP A 74 1.38 -17.65 0.13
C ASP A 74 1.13 -18.74 1.18
N ALA A 75 1.81 -19.86 1.03
CA ALA A 75 1.85 -20.89 2.06
C ALA A 75 3.06 -20.63 2.96
N GLY A 76 2.84 -20.22 4.20
CA GLY A 76 3.90 -19.89 5.16
C GLY A 76 4.92 -21.01 5.31
N HIS A 77 6.16 -20.67 5.65
CA HIS A 77 7.26 -21.61 5.92
C HIS A 77 7.61 -22.53 4.73
N GLY A 78 8.24 -23.69 5.00
CA GLY A 78 8.56 -24.72 4.00
C GLY A 78 10.03 -25.12 3.99
N GLY A 79 10.31 -26.37 3.61
CA GLY A 79 11.66 -26.92 3.53
C GLY A 79 12.39 -26.92 4.87
N LYS A 80 13.50 -26.19 4.97
CA LYS A 80 14.30 -26.04 6.20
C LYS A 80 13.59 -25.28 7.32
N ASP A 81 12.48 -24.60 7.01
CA ASP A 81 11.64 -23.90 7.97
C ASP A 81 10.30 -24.63 8.16
N PRO A 82 10.16 -25.45 9.19
CA PRO A 82 8.94 -26.20 9.45
C PRO A 82 7.79 -25.33 9.98
N GLY A 83 8.04 -24.08 10.40
CA GLY A 83 7.14 -23.30 11.23
C GLY A 83 6.93 -23.91 12.60
N CYS A 84 5.78 -23.67 13.22
CA CYS A 84 5.46 -24.31 14.49
C CYS A 84 5.14 -25.80 14.33
N ILE A 85 5.45 -26.57 15.37
CA ILE A 85 5.32 -28.03 15.40
C ILE A 85 4.44 -28.42 16.56
N SER A 86 3.50 -29.35 16.33
CA SER A 86 2.67 -29.91 17.38
C SER A 86 3.49 -30.64 18.47
N LYS A 87 2.96 -30.70 19.69
CA LYS A 87 3.66 -31.35 20.83
C LYS A 87 4.03 -32.79 20.54
N ASP A 88 3.22 -33.52 19.78
CA ASP A 88 3.48 -34.91 19.37
C ASP A 88 4.46 -35.02 18.18
N LYS A 89 4.97 -33.88 17.68
CA LYS A 89 5.92 -33.76 16.56
C LYS A 89 5.41 -34.37 15.24
N LYS A 90 4.10 -34.54 15.07
CA LYS A 90 3.50 -35.18 13.88
C LYS A 90 2.89 -34.17 12.91
N THR A 91 2.59 -32.97 13.36
CA THR A 91 1.98 -31.91 12.56
C THR A 91 2.88 -30.69 12.49
N TYR A 92 3.12 -30.20 11.28
CA TYR A 92 4.00 -29.08 10.96
C TYR A 92 3.18 -27.98 10.30
N GLU A 93 3.38 -26.75 10.73
CA GLU A 93 2.71 -25.57 10.14
C GLU A 93 2.92 -25.50 8.64
N SER A 94 4.16 -25.65 8.15
CA SER A 94 4.49 -25.61 6.74
C SER A 94 3.62 -26.55 5.88
N ARG A 95 3.29 -27.73 6.41
CA ARG A 95 2.46 -28.72 5.70
C ARG A 95 0.98 -28.37 5.75
N VAL A 96 0.49 -27.88 6.89
CA VAL A 96 -0.91 -27.46 7.06
C VAL A 96 -1.18 -26.23 6.19
N ALA A 97 -0.31 -25.22 6.24
CA ALA A 97 -0.42 -24.02 5.42
C ALA A 97 -0.40 -24.35 3.92
N LEU A 98 0.47 -25.26 3.50
CA LEU A 98 0.54 -25.70 2.10
C LEU A 98 -0.73 -26.42 1.64
N ASP A 99 -1.28 -27.31 2.46
CA ASP A 99 -2.49 -28.05 2.11
C ASP A 99 -3.70 -27.11 2.00
N VAL A 100 -3.89 -26.20 2.96
CA VAL A 100 -4.96 -25.19 2.90
C VAL A 100 -4.79 -24.27 1.69
N ALA A 101 -3.56 -23.80 1.42
CA ALA A 101 -3.26 -22.95 0.27
C ALA A 101 -3.57 -23.64 -1.07
N LYS A 102 -3.24 -24.92 -1.22
CA LYS A 102 -3.58 -25.71 -2.41
C LYS A 102 -5.08 -25.82 -2.61
N ARG A 103 -5.83 -26.21 -1.56
CA ARG A 103 -7.28 -26.33 -1.60
C ARG A 103 -7.93 -24.99 -1.97
N LEU A 104 -7.47 -23.88 -1.39
CA LEU A 104 -7.94 -22.55 -1.76
C LEU A 104 -7.64 -22.23 -3.23
N SER A 105 -6.44 -22.53 -3.70
CA SER A 105 -6.04 -22.35 -5.11
C SER A 105 -6.94 -23.12 -6.07
N GLU A 106 -7.23 -24.37 -5.77
CA GLU A 106 -8.10 -25.23 -6.58
C GLU A 106 -9.53 -24.70 -6.65
N LYS A 107 -10.09 -24.26 -5.51
CA LYS A 107 -11.42 -23.68 -5.44
C LYS A 107 -11.52 -22.39 -6.26
N ILE A 108 -10.53 -21.50 -6.14
CA ILE A 108 -10.52 -20.26 -6.91
C ILE A 108 -10.41 -20.54 -8.42
N LYS A 109 -9.52 -21.43 -8.84
CA LYS A 109 -9.36 -21.81 -10.25
C LYS A 109 -10.62 -22.42 -10.85
N ALA A 110 -11.32 -23.25 -10.06
CA ALA A 110 -12.55 -23.90 -10.51
C ALA A 110 -13.71 -22.90 -10.65
N ALA A 111 -13.85 -21.97 -9.71
CA ALA A 111 -14.97 -21.03 -9.70
C ALA A 111 -14.74 -19.75 -10.53
N TYR A 112 -13.48 -19.36 -10.70
CA TYR A 112 -13.06 -18.13 -11.39
C TYR A 112 -11.94 -18.42 -12.40
N PRO A 113 -12.25 -19.07 -13.54
CA PRO A 113 -11.25 -19.48 -14.54
C PRO A 113 -10.52 -18.29 -15.20
N ASP A 114 -11.07 -17.08 -15.10
CA ASP A 114 -10.47 -15.82 -15.54
C ASP A 114 -9.47 -15.23 -14.53
N VAL A 115 -9.36 -15.81 -13.33
CA VAL A 115 -8.42 -15.38 -12.29
C VAL A 115 -7.17 -16.23 -12.33
N LYS A 116 -6.03 -15.59 -12.57
CA LYS A 116 -4.72 -16.22 -12.43
C LYS A 116 -4.40 -16.42 -10.95
N VAL A 117 -4.20 -17.68 -10.55
CA VAL A 117 -3.76 -18.01 -9.18
C VAL A 117 -2.27 -18.32 -9.20
N VAL A 118 -1.50 -17.51 -8.48
CA VAL A 118 -0.06 -17.67 -8.25
C VAL A 118 0.13 -18.20 -6.85
N MET A 119 0.88 -19.29 -6.67
CA MET A 119 1.28 -19.78 -5.35
C MET A 119 2.74 -19.48 -5.12
N THR A 120 3.14 -19.03 -3.93
CA THR A 120 4.55 -18.81 -3.59
C THR A 120 5.33 -20.10 -3.68
N ARG A 121 4.77 -21.20 -3.17
CA ARG A 121 5.29 -22.56 -3.30
C ARG A 121 4.15 -23.58 -3.49
N THR A 122 4.46 -24.66 -4.18
CA THR A 122 3.55 -25.79 -4.43
C THR A 122 4.02 -27.09 -3.82
N THR A 123 5.22 -27.10 -3.25
CA THR A 123 5.87 -28.22 -2.57
C THR A 123 6.41 -27.76 -1.21
N ASP A 124 6.92 -28.67 -0.42
CA ASP A 124 7.56 -28.36 0.87
C ASP A 124 8.99 -27.85 0.63
N THR A 125 9.10 -26.64 0.10
CA THR A 125 10.37 -25.95 -0.20
C THR A 125 10.44 -24.63 0.55
N PHE A 126 11.64 -24.24 0.96
CA PHE A 126 11.89 -22.96 1.59
C PHE A 126 11.86 -21.84 0.55
N ILE A 127 11.09 -20.79 0.85
CA ILE A 127 11.07 -19.53 0.08
C ILE A 127 11.29 -18.39 1.06
N SER A 128 12.24 -17.53 0.76
CA SER A 128 12.54 -16.37 1.59
C SER A 128 11.36 -15.41 1.69
N LEU A 129 11.24 -14.63 2.77
CA LEU A 129 10.14 -13.67 2.93
C LEU A 129 10.12 -12.65 1.79
N GLY A 130 11.31 -12.19 1.36
CA GLY A 130 11.45 -11.28 0.24
C GLY A 130 10.96 -11.87 -1.08
N ASP A 131 11.32 -13.13 -1.38
CA ASP A 131 10.95 -13.78 -2.64
C ASP A 131 9.45 -14.09 -2.73
N ARG A 132 8.76 -14.30 -1.60
CA ARG A 132 7.29 -14.47 -1.55
C ARG A 132 6.59 -13.21 -2.07
N ALA A 133 6.94 -12.05 -1.52
CA ALA A 133 6.41 -10.76 -1.95
C ALA A 133 6.84 -10.42 -3.38
N ASP A 134 8.10 -10.65 -3.74
CA ASP A 134 8.61 -10.41 -5.10
C ASP A 134 7.88 -11.26 -6.14
N LYS A 135 7.51 -12.49 -5.80
CA LYS A 135 6.73 -13.36 -6.68
C LYS A 135 5.33 -12.78 -6.92
N ALA A 136 4.68 -12.25 -5.88
CA ALA A 136 3.40 -11.57 -6.02
C ALA A 136 3.52 -10.31 -6.90
N ASN A 137 4.51 -9.46 -6.61
CA ASN A 137 4.76 -8.21 -7.33
C ASN A 137 5.08 -8.46 -8.82
N LYS A 138 5.98 -9.40 -9.13
CA LYS A 138 6.35 -9.77 -10.51
C LYS A 138 5.17 -10.32 -11.33
N ASN A 139 4.16 -10.88 -10.67
CA ASN A 139 2.96 -11.39 -11.32
C ASN A 139 1.82 -10.36 -11.35
N ASN A 140 2.06 -9.11 -10.90
CA ASN A 140 1.05 -8.06 -10.78
C ASN A 140 -0.21 -8.57 -10.06
N ALA A 141 -0.02 -9.20 -8.90
CA ALA A 141 -1.15 -9.72 -8.13
C ALA A 141 -2.01 -8.56 -7.61
N ASP A 142 -3.33 -8.74 -7.65
CA ASP A 142 -4.32 -7.78 -7.15
C ASP A 142 -4.66 -8.03 -5.68
N LEU A 143 -4.28 -9.20 -5.17
CA LEU A 143 -4.47 -9.59 -3.78
C LEU A 143 -3.39 -10.59 -3.37
N PHE A 144 -2.86 -10.43 -2.15
CA PHE A 144 -1.91 -11.36 -1.53
C PHE A 144 -2.52 -11.96 -0.26
N ILE A 145 -2.53 -13.29 -0.16
CA ILE A 145 -3.09 -14.03 0.99
C ILE A 145 -2.00 -14.95 1.55
N SER A 146 -1.46 -14.63 2.72
CA SER A 146 -0.50 -15.48 3.44
C SER A 146 -1.23 -16.33 4.49
N ILE A 147 -0.93 -17.62 4.53
CA ILE A 147 -1.61 -18.61 5.38
C ILE A 147 -0.60 -19.20 6.36
N HIS A 148 -0.87 -19.06 7.65
CA HIS A 148 -0.03 -19.47 8.77
C HIS A 148 -0.82 -20.20 9.84
N VAL A 149 -0.13 -20.82 10.80
CA VAL A 149 -0.71 -21.47 11.98
C VAL A 149 -0.02 -20.95 13.23
N ASN A 150 -0.76 -20.34 14.10
CA ASN A 150 -0.25 -19.75 15.33
C ASN A 150 0.19 -20.80 16.36
N THR A 151 1.05 -20.39 17.28
CA THR A 151 1.42 -21.18 18.45
C THR A 151 1.82 -20.29 19.61
N VAL A 152 1.59 -20.77 20.82
CA VAL A 152 2.07 -20.16 22.07
C VAL A 152 2.41 -21.23 23.07
N SER A 153 3.11 -20.87 24.16
CA SER A 153 3.46 -21.80 25.24
C SER A 153 2.24 -22.38 25.95
N SER A 154 1.16 -21.59 26.08
CA SER A 154 -0.11 -22.01 26.68
C SER A 154 -0.98 -22.77 25.67
N SER A 155 -1.72 -23.78 26.15
CA SER A 155 -2.71 -24.48 25.33
C SER A 155 -4.11 -23.85 25.34
N SER A 156 -4.33 -22.77 26.13
CA SER A 156 -5.64 -22.12 26.26
C SER A 156 -6.04 -21.27 25.05
N PRO A 157 -5.16 -20.47 24.41
CA PRO A 157 -5.52 -19.70 23.24
C PRO A 157 -5.97 -20.58 22.08
N ASN A 158 -7.10 -20.20 21.45
CA ASN A 158 -7.69 -20.90 20.31
C ASN A 158 -8.32 -19.93 19.33
N GLY A 159 -8.70 -20.41 18.15
CA GLY A 159 -9.34 -19.65 17.10
C GLY A 159 -8.33 -19.05 16.12
N TYR A 160 -8.78 -18.12 15.31
CA TYR A 160 -8.01 -17.52 14.23
C TYR A 160 -7.80 -16.02 14.43
N SER A 161 -6.79 -15.46 13.79
CA SER A 161 -6.56 -14.01 13.69
C SER A 161 -6.18 -13.60 12.27
N ILE A 162 -6.47 -12.37 11.91
CA ILE A 162 -6.11 -11.80 10.62
C ILE A 162 -5.21 -10.60 10.86
N HIS A 163 -4.13 -10.54 10.11
CA HIS A 163 -3.14 -9.47 10.23
C HIS A 163 -3.01 -8.74 8.90
N ILE A 164 -3.05 -7.43 8.96
CA ILE A 164 -2.76 -6.53 7.86
C ILE A 164 -1.54 -5.70 8.22
N LEU A 165 -0.90 -5.14 7.21
CA LEU A 165 0.26 -4.31 7.45
C LEU A 165 -0.12 -3.07 8.23
N GLY A 166 0.63 -2.74 9.28
CA GLY A 166 0.40 -1.54 10.07
C GLY A 166 0.97 -1.63 11.47
N GLN A 167 0.79 -0.55 12.21
CA GLN A 167 1.07 -0.52 13.63
C GLN A 167 -0.23 -0.28 14.38
N SER A 168 -0.61 -1.21 15.24
CA SER A 168 -1.80 -1.05 16.08
C SER A 168 -1.59 0.09 17.08
N SER A 169 -2.52 1.05 17.09
CA SER A 169 -2.58 2.11 18.09
C SER A 169 -3.26 1.68 19.41
N LYS A 170 -3.72 0.43 19.49
CA LYS A 170 -4.40 -0.08 20.69
C LYS A 170 -3.40 -0.25 21.83
N LYS A 171 -3.63 0.46 22.92
CA LYS A 171 -2.87 0.39 24.17
C LYS A 171 -3.18 -0.82 25.05
N ASP A 172 -3.83 -1.84 24.52
CA ASP A 172 -4.05 -3.10 25.25
C ASP A 172 -2.70 -3.86 25.26
N ARG A 173 -1.94 -3.65 26.33
CA ARG A 173 -0.54 -4.09 26.45
C ARG A 173 -0.38 -5.60 26.29
N ASP A 174 -1.34 -6.39 26.75
CA ASP A 174 -1.22 -7.84 26.73
C ASP A 174 -1.45 -8.41 25.32
N LEU A 175 -2.44 -7.88 24.60
CA LEU A 175 -2.71 -8.27 23.22
C LEU A 175 -1.68 -7.72 22.24
N PHE A 176 -1.19 -6.50 22.47
CA PHE A 176 -0.10 -5.93 21.66
C PHE A 176 1.19 -6.74 21.82
N ALA A 177 1.58 -7.08 23.05
CA ALA A 177 2.75 -7.92 23.30
C ALA A 177 2.61 -9.32 22.65
N TYR A 178 1.41 -9.88 22.66
CA TYR A 178 1.11 -11.15 22.02
C TYR A 178 1.30 -11.09 20.50
N ASN A 179 0.70 -10.12 19.83
CA ASN A 179 0.78 -9.97 18.38
C ASN A 179 2.20 -9.63 17.93
N MET A 180 2.92 -8.81 18.70
CA MET A 180 4.32 -8.52 18.45
C MET A 180 5.19 -9.78 18.52
N ASN A 181 4.89 -10.70 19.44
CA ASN A 181 5.61 -11.99 19.52
C ASN A 181 5.33 -12.88 18.31
N VAL A 182 4.09 -12.90 17.80
CA VAL A 182 3.76 -13.59 16.54
C VAL A 182 4.56 -12.97 15.39
N CYS A 183 4.48 -11.65 15.23
CA CYS A 183 5.19 -10.94 14.18
C CYS A 183 6.72 -11.17 14.23
N LYS A 184 7.32 -11.08 15.42
CA LYS A 184 8.77 -11.38 15.61
C LYS A 184 9.12 -12.79 15.21
N ARG A 185 8.28 -13.78 15.56
CA ARG A 185 8.49 -15.18 15.20
C ARG A 185 8.48 -15.34 13.68
N GLU A 186 7.45 -14.82 13.00
CA GLU A 186 7.32 -14.94 11.55
C GLU A 186 8.43 -14.17 10.81
N ASN A 187 8.81 -12.97 11.28
CA ASN A 187 9.90 -12.23 10.69
C ASN A 187 11.28 -12.87 10.96
N SER A 188 11.46 -13.62 12.05
CA SER A 188 12.75 -14.25 12.39
C SER A 188 13.19 -15.32 11.38
N VAL A 189 12.30 -15.80 10.53
CA VAL A 189 12.60 -16.70 9.40
C VAL A 189 13.69 -16.11 8.47
N MET A 190 13.80 -14.78 8.40
CA MET A 190 14.88 -14.10 7.67
C MET A 190 16.28 -14.54 8.13
N MET A 191 16.46 -14.84 9.42
CA MET A 191 17.74 -15.27 9.98
C MET A 191 18.20 -16.65 9.46
N LEU A 192 17.32 -17.40 8.81
CA LEU A 192 17.66 -18.67 8.14
C LEU A 192 18.25 -18.46 6.75
N GLU A 193 18.34 -17.21 6.27
CA GLU A 193 18.91 -16.87 4.97
C GLU A 193 20.39 -16.58 5.09
N ASP A 194 21.20 -17.16 4.18
CA ASP A 194 22.67 -17.03 4.23
C ASP A 194 23.15 -15.58 3.97
N ASP A 195 22.33 -14.80 3.25
CA ASP A 195 22.59 -13.39 2.87
C ASP A 195 21.77 -12.37 3.68
N TYR A 196 21.23 -12.79 4.84
CA TYR A 196 20.33 -11.99 5.68
C TYR A 196 20.81 -10.54 5.90
N SER A 197 22.06 -10.37 6.33
CA SER A 197 22.58 -9.03 6.67
C SER A 197 22.66 -8.07 5.49
N THR A 198 22.92 -8.60 4.30
CA THR A 198 23.00 -7.81 3.06
C THR A 198 21.63 -7.56 2.45
N LYS A 199 20.78 -8.58 2.43
CA LYS A 199 19.48 -8.55 1.79
C LYS A 199 18.48 -7.66 2.52
N TYR A 200 18.54 -7.64 3.85
CA TYR A 200 17.59 -6.89 4.69
C TYR A 200 18.17 -5.60 5.26
N GLN A 201 19.36 -5.18 4.81
CA GLN A 201 19.99 -3.89 5.13
C GLN A 201 20.04 -3.58 6.65
N GLY A 202 20.29 -4.61 7.47
CA GLY A 202 20.37 -4.46 8.92
C GLY A 202 19.00 -4.39 9.62
N PHE A 203 17.90 -4.69 8.95
CA PHE A 203 16.62 -4.86 9.62
C PHE A 203 16.73 -5.96 10.68
N ASP A 204 16.46 -5.61 11.94
CA ASP A 204 16.41 -6.54 13.05
C ASP A 204 14.94 -6.81 13.43
N PRO A 205 14.44 -8.03 13.22
CA PRO A 205 13.06 -8.38 13.59
C PRO A 205 12.81 -8.34 15.10
N SER A 206 13.86 -8.23 15.93
CA SER A 206 13.74 -8.08 17.39
C SER A 206 13.73 -6.63 17.85
N ASP A 207 14.17 -5.68 16.98
CA ASP A 207 14.31 -4.27 17.32
C ASP A 207 13.05 -3.47 17.00
N PRO A 208 12.41 -2.81 17.99
CA PRO A 208 11.24 -1.97 17.77
C PRO A 208 11.50 -0.77 16.83
N GLU A 209 12.72 -0.25 16.74
CA GLU A 209 13.04 0.89 15.85
C GLU A 209 13.04 0.48 14.39
N SER A 210 13.44 -0.75 14.07
CA SER A 210 13.34 -1.32 12.74
C SER A 210 11.90 -1.31 12.21
N PHE A 211 10.90 -1.36 13.09
CA PHE A 211 9.49 -1.30 12.72
C PHE A 211 8.97 0.11 12.43
N ILE A 212 9.66 1.16 12.87
CA ILE A 212 9.26 2.57 12.61
C ILE A 212 9.35 2.87 11.11
N PHE A 213 10.34 2.31 10.43
CA PHE A 213 10.52 2.46 8.98
C PHE A 213 9.34 1.88 8.19
N PHE A 214 8.76 0.78 8.65
CA PHE A 214 7.58 0.15 8.03
C PHE A 214 6.35 1.05 8.03
N ASN A 215 6.19 1.91 9.04
CA ASN A 215 5.05 2.81 9.16
C ASN A 215 5.03 3.94 8.12
N LEU A 216 6.19 4.29 7.56
CA LEU A 216 6.30 5.40 6.62
C LEU A 216 5.81 5.05 5.21
N MET A 217 5.77 3.75 4.86
CA MET A 217 5.52 3.27 3.50
C MET A 217 4.07 2.79 3.24
N GLN A 218 3.17 2.88 4.22
CA GLN A 218 2.08 1.93 4.40
C GLN A 218 0.72 2.20 3.79
N ASN A 219 0.37 3.33 3.23
CA ASN A 219 -1.08 3.62 3.16
C ASN A 219 -1.81 3.36 1.84
N ALA A 220 -1.13 2.92 0.77
CA ALA A 220 -1.80 2.79 -0.52
C ALA A 220 -2.86 1.66 -0.57
N HIS A 221 -2.65 0.57 0.17
CA HIS A 221 -3.49 -0.63 0.10
C HIS A 221 -4.19 -1.00 1.41
N LEU A 222 -4.04 -0.19 2.46
CA LEU A 222 -4.57 -0.49 3.80
C LEU A 222 -6.10 -0.69 3.80
N GLU A 223 -6.82 0.19 3.10
CA GLU A 223 -8.29 0.13 3.03
C GLU A 223 -8.77 -1.18 2.41
N GLN A 224 -8.19 -1.57 1.28
CA GLN A 224 -8.57 -2.81 0.59
C GLN A 224 -8.14 -4.05 1.38
N SER A 225 -6.98 -4.00 2.05
CA SER A 225 -6.53 -5.07 2.96
C SER A 225 -7.49 -5.25 4.13
N LEU A 226 -7.97 -4.14 4.72
CA LEU A 226 -8.94 -4.18 5.82
C LEU A 226 -10.29 -4.76 5.35
N LEU A 227 -10.79 -4.33 4.18
CA LEU A 227 -12.04 -4.85 3.63
C LEU A 227 -11.95 -6.37 3.37
N PHE A 228 -10.83 -6.85 2.85
CA PHE A 228 -10.63 -8.29 2.68
C PHE A 228 -10.50 -9.01 4.02
N ALA A 229 -9.79 -8.44 5.00
CA ALA A 229 -9.68 -9.00 6.34
C ALA A 229 -11.04 -9.13 7.04
N GLU A 230 -11.96 -8.16 6.87
CA GLU A 230 -13.33 -8.23 7.38
C GLU A 230 -14.13 -9.36 6.71
N ASP A 231 -13.97 -9.57 5.41
CA ASP A 231 -14.59 -10.69 4.70
C ASP A 231 -14.07 -12.05 5.20
N VAL A 232 -12.75 -12.14 5.46
CA VAL A 232 -12.12 -13.34 6.04
C VAL A 232 -12.67 -13.57 7.45
N ASP A 233 -12.73 -12.55 8.30
CA ASP A 233 -13.25 -12.66 9.65
C ASP A 233 -14.69 -13.19 9.67
N LYS A 234 -15.55 -12.61 8.83
CA LYS A 234 -16.94 -13.05 8.69
C LYS A 234 -17.06 -14.49 8.20
N ALA A 235 -16.26 -14.88 7.21
CA ALA A 235 -16.31 -16.23 6.65
C ALA A 235 -15.73 -17.29 7.62
N MET A 236 -14.60 -16.98 8.26
CA MET A 236 -13.95 -17.87 9.23
C MET A 236 -14.77 -18.08 10.50
N SER A 237 -15.55 -17.07 10.96
CA SER A 237 -16.44 -17.21 12.12
C SER A 237 -17.54 -18.24 11.92
N ALA A 238 -17.94 -18.50 10.67
CA ALA A 238 -18.86 -19.55 10.28
C ALA A 238 -18.16 -20.91 10.02
N GLY A 239 -16.83 -20.92 10.02
CA GLY A 239 -16.00 -22.10 9.77
C GLY A 239 -15.73 -22.94 11.02
N PRO A 240 -14.79 -23.90 10.95
CA PRO A 240 -14.52 -24.83 12.04
C PRO A 240 -13.82 -24.19 13.24
N MET A 241 -13.09 -23.08 13.05
CA MET A 241 -12.35 -22.39 14.11
C MET A 241 -13.20 -21.46 14.96
N ARG A 242 -14.29 -20.93 14.44
CA ARG A 242 -15.36 -20.10 15.06
C ARG A 242 -14.91 -18.88 15.89
N LYS A 243 -13.85 -18.98 16.69
CA LYS A 243 -13.40 -17.92 17.58
C LYS A 243 -12.49 -16.94 16.85
N SER A 244 -13.03 -15.78 16.52
CA SER A 244 -12.21 -14.66 16.05
C SER A 244 -11.40 -14.05 17.20
N ARG A 245 -10.13 -13.79 16.93
CA ARG A 245 -9.25 -13.01 17.78
C ARG A 245 -9.09 -11.58 17.26
N GLY A 246 -9.75 -11.27 16.16
CA GLY A 246 -9.83 -9.94 15.57
C GLY A 246 -8.85 -9.73 14.41
N ILE A 247 -8.97 -8.54 13.84
CA ILE A 247 -8.11 -8.02 12.79
C ILE A 247 -7.08 -7.09 13.44
N TRP A 248 -5.81 -7.32 13.13
CA TRP A 248 -4.66 -6.63 13.73
C TRP A 248 -3.82 -5.94 12.68
N GLN A 249 -3.20 -4.85 13.06
CA GLN A 249 -2.20 -4.16 12.25
C GLN A 249 -0.84 -4.47 12.85
N ASP A 250 -0.04 -5.22 12.13
CA ASP A 250 1.27 -5.70 12.59
C ASP A 250 2.32 -5.58 11.48
N PRO A 251 3.60 -5.35 11.82
CA PRO A 251 4.65 -5.12 10.85
C PRO A 251 5.24 -6.43 10.30
N PHE A 252 4.43 -7.27 9.67
CA PHE A 252 4.91 -8.47 8.99
C PHE A 252 5.71 -8.11 7.74
N PHE A 253 6.94 -8.59 7.64
CA PHE A 253 7.82 -8.28 6.52
C PHE A 253 7.24 -8.77 5.19
N VAL A 254 6.64 -9.96 5.17
CA VAL A 254 6.04 -10.52 3.97
C VAL A 254 4.92 -9.63 3.41
N LEU A 255 4.18 -8.93 4.26
CA LEU A 255 3.14 -7.99 3.84
C LEU A 255 3.72 -6.63 3.45
N TRP A 256 4.80 -6.20 4.10
CA TRP A 256 5.42 -4.91 3.84
C TRP A 256 5.93 -4.76 2.41
N LYS A 257 6.52 -5.81 1.86
CA LYS A 257 7.13 -5.79 0.54
C LYS A 257 6.13 -5.95 -0.61
N THR A 258 4.87 -6.24 -0.31
CA THR A 258 3.82 -6.40 -1.33
C THR A 258 3.32 -5.05 -1.85
N ALA A 259 3.06 -4.98 -3.17
CA ALA A 259 2.55 -3.79 -3.85
C ALA A 259 1.03 -3.88 -4.16
N MET A 260 0.29 -4.67 -3.38
CA MET A 260 -1.15 -4.90 -3.51
C MET A 260 -1.79 -5.07 -2.13
N PRO A 261 -3.14 -5.04 -2.02
CA PRO A 261 -3.85 -5.47 -0.82
C PRO A 261 -3.35 -6.81 -0.31
N SER A 262 -3.03 -6.91 0.98
CA SER A 262 -2.39 -8.08 1.54
C SER A 262 -2.84 -8.39 2.96
N VAL A 263 -3.00 -9.68 3.26
CA VAL A 263 -3.33 -10.17 4.60
C VAL A 263 -2.49 -11.39 4.94
N LEU A 264 -2.24 -11.58 6.25
CA LEU A 264 -1.76 -12.83 6.82
C LEU A 264 -2.83 -13.40 7.74
N VAL A 265 -3.19 -14.65 7.53
CA VAL A 265 -4.24 -15.33 8.30
C VAL A 265 -3.62 -16.44 9.11
N GLU A 266 -3.69 -16.30 10.43
CA GLU A 266 -3.41 -17.35 11.40
C GLU A 266 -4.67 -18.22 11.55
N ILE A 267 -4.68 -19.37 10.91
CA ILE A 267 -5.91 -20.20 10.74
C ILE A 267 -6.26 -21.05 11.95
N GLY A 268 -5.50 -20.97 13.05
CA GLY A 268 -5.72 -21.71 14.29
C GLY A 268 -4.45 -21.79 15.11
N PHE A 269 -4.52 -22.44 16.28
CA PHE A 269 -3.38 -22.61 17.18
C PHE A 269 -2.89 -24.07 17.19
N MET A 270 -1.63 -24.29 16.78
CA MET A 270 -0.96 -25.58 16.89
C MET A 270 -0.85 -26.05 18.34
N SER A 271 -0.75 -25.09 19.28
CA SER A 271 -0.65 -25.38 20.73
C SER A 271 -1.97 -25.73 21.37
N ASN A 272 -3.13 -25.45 20.75
CA ASN A 272 -4.45 -25.74 21.30
C ASN A 272 -4.97 -27.10 20.82
N PRO A 273 -5.39 -27.99 21.72
CA PRO A 273 -5.84 -29.33 21.32
C PRO A 273 -7.07 -29.38 20.41
N THR A 274 -8.02 -28.43 20.60
CA THR A 274 -9.22 -28.35 19.77
C THR A 274 -8.88 -27.88 18.36
N ASP A 275 -8.13 -26.79 18.23
CA ASP A 275 -7.68 -26.27 16.94
C ASP A 275 -6.80 -27.30 16.23
N LEU A 276 -5.88 -27.97 16.97
CA LEU A 276 -5.01 -29.00 16.41
C LEU A 276 -5.79 -30.16 15.82
N THR A 277 -6.90 -30.54 16.43
CA THR A 277 -7.77 -31.59 15.88
C THR A 277 -8.33 -31.18 14.52
N VAL A 278 -8.76 -29.95 14.36
CA VAL A 278 -9.22 -29.38 13.06
C VAL A 278 -8.08 -29.34 12.07
N LEU A 279 -6.91 -28.79 12.46
CA LEU A 279 -5.73 -28.65 11.60
C LEU A 279 -5.18 -29.98 11.10
N LYS A 280 -5.29 -31.06 11.91
CA LYS A 280 -4.90 -32.44 11.54
C LYS A 280 -5.86 -33.08 10.56
N SER A 281 -7.16 -32.76 10.62
CA SER A 281 -8.16 -33.41 9.78
C SER A 281 -8.21 -32.79 8.37
N GLU A 282 -8.36 -33.66 7.37
CA GLU A 282 -8.56 -33.20 5.98
C GLU A 282 -9.83 -32.35 5.86
N ASN A 283 -10.92 -32.79 6.47
CA ASN A 283 -12.19 -32.08 6.47
C ASN A 283 -12.06 -30.70 7.15
N GLY A 284 -11.29 -30.60 8.24
CA GLY A 284 -11.03 -29.30 8.90
C GLY A 284 -10.29 -28.33 8.01
N ARG A 285 -9.23 -28.79 7.34
CA ARG A 285 -8.47 -27.96 6.38
C ARG A 285 -9.30 -27.58 5.15
N GLU A 286 -10.15 -28.51 4.67
CA GLU A 286 -11.10 -28.24 3.60
C GLU A 286 -12.11 -27.14 3.98
N GLN A 287 -12.67 -27.19 5.18
CA GLN A 287 -13.61 -26.19 5.67
C GLN A 287 -12.94 -24.82 5.89
N ILE A 288 -11.66 -24.79 6.32
CA ILE A 288 -10.88 -23.54 6.40
C ILE A 288 -10.65 -22.96 5.01
N ALA A 289 -10.24 -23.77 4.04
CA ALA A 289 -10.05 -23.33 2.65
C ALA A 289 -11.37 -22.84 2.04
N GLU A 290 -12.48 -23.48 2.35
CA GLU A 290 -13.82 -23.06 1.93
C GLU A 290 -14.21 -21.69 2.52
N ALA A 291 -13.88 -21.43 3.78
CA ALA A 291 -14.12 -20.12 4.41
C ALA A 291 -13.29 -19.01 3.72
N LEU A 292 -12.00 -19.26 3.47
CA LEU A 292 -11.14 -18.33 2.75
C LEU A 292 -11.62 -18.11 1.31
N PHE A 293 -12.10 -19.14 0.63
CA PHE A 293 -12.68 -19.05 -0.71
C PHE A 293 -13.95 -18.18 -0.73
N LYS A 294 -14.85 -18.34 0.25
CA LYS A 294 -16.04 -17.49 0.39
C LYS A 294 -15.65 -16.02 0.59
N ALA A 295 -14.67 -15.75 1.45
CA ALA A 295 -14.15 -14.41 1.65
C ALA A 295 -13.60 -13.82 0.35
N PHE A 296 -12.81 -14.59 -0.40
CA PHE A 296 -12.29 -14.20 -1.70
C PHE A 296 -13.41 -13.82 -2.68
N GLY A 297 -14.46 -14.64 -2.77
CA GLY A 297 -15.60 -14.39 -3.66
C GLY A 297 -16.35 -13.09 -3.34
N VAL A 298 -16.56 -12.80 -2.04
CA VAL A 298 -17.19 -11.54 -1.59
C VAL A 298 -16.32 -10.35 -1.92
N PHE A 299 -15.02 -10.44 -1.62
CA PHE A 299 -14.06 -9.37 -1.92
C PHE A 299 -13.93 -9.12 -3.42
N LYS A 300 -13.77 -10.18 -4.24
CA LYS A 300 -13.68 -10.06 -5.71
C LYS A 300 -14.90 -9.34 -6.27
N LYS A 301 -16.11 -9.72 -5.86
CA LYS A 301 -17.35 -9.07 -6.33
C LYS A 301 -17.39 -7.58 -6.02
N ARG A 302 -16.94 -7.17 -4.83
CA ARG A 302 -16.87 -5.77 -4.40
C ARG A 302 -15.77 -5.02 -5.16
N TYR A 303 -14.59 -5.61 -5.24
CA TYR A 303 -13.43 -5.05 -5.94
C TYR A 303 -13.75 -4.80 -7.41
N ASP A 304 -14.28 -5.79 -8.12
CA ASP A 304 -14.69 -5.68 -9.52
C ASP A 304 -15.78 -4.60 -9.73
N GLY A 305 -16.73 -4.51 -8.80
CA GLY A 305 -17.77 -3.49 -8.83
C GLY A 305 -17.24 -2.08 -8.67
N SER A 306 -16.31 -1.87 -7.72
CA SER A 306 -15.73 -0.55 -7.46
C SER A 306 -14.84 -0.05 -8.59
N VAL A 307 -14.05 -0.93 -9.20
CA VAL A 307 -13.15 -0.58 -10.30
C VAL A 307 -13.94 -0.27 -11.58
N ASN A 308 -15.00 -1.04 -11.87
CA ASN A 308 -15.86 -0.80 -13.02
C ASN A 308 -16.69 0.48 -12.88
N ALA A 309 -17.15 0.82 -11.68
CA ALA A 309 -17.84 2.09 -11.41
C ALA A 309 -16.89 3.29 -11.65
N GLY A 310 -15.67 3.23 -11.14
CA GLY A 310 -14.66 4.27 -11.38
C GLY A 310 -14.21 4.40 -12.84
N ALA A 311 -14.24 3.32 -13.61
CA ALA A 311 -13.95 3.34 -15.05
C ALA A 311 -15.10 3.95 -15.85
N ALA A 312 -16.36 3.65 -15.49
CA ALA A 312 -17.54 4.21 -16.11
C ALA A 312 -17.61 5.74 -15.90
N GLU A 313 -17.19 6.22 -14.72
CA GLU A 313 -17.11 7.66 -14.43
C GLU A 313 -16.04 8.39 -15.26
N LYS A 314 -14.94 7.70 -15.60
CA LYS A 314 -13.87 8.23 -16.47
C LYS A 314 -14.19 8.13 -17.97
N ALA A 315 -15.05 7.21 -18.37
CA ALA A 315 -15.37 6.92 -19.78
C ALA A 315 -16.66 7.62 -20.27
N ALA A 316 -17.44 8.24 -19.40
CA ALA A 316 -18.64 8.98 -19.80
C ALA A 316 -18.24 10.24 -20.60
N PRO A 317 -18.64 10.37 -21.88
CA PRO A 317 -18.44 11.60 -22.62
C PRO A 317 -19.21 12.72 -21.92
N LYS A 318 -18.58 13.89 -21.75
CA LYS A 318 -19.27 15.10 -21.30
C LYS A 318 -20.47 15.33 -22.22
N ALA A 319 -21.67 15.08 -21.71
CA ALA A 319 -22.91 15.43 -22.39
C ALA A 319 -22.99 16.96 -22.54
N PRO A 320 -23.47 17.47 -23.68
CA PRO A 320 -23.65 18.91 -23.86
C PRO A 320 -24.68 19.45 -22.86
N ASP A 321 -24.39 20.63 -22.34
CA ASP A 321 -25.23 21.39 -21.42
C ASP A 321 -26.67 21.48 -21.87
N VAL A 322 -27.55 20.75 -21.21
CA VAL A 322 -28.99 21.02 -21.23
C VAL A 322 -29.37 21.51 -19.85
N ALA A 323 -29.70 22.79 -19.79
CA ALA A 323 -30.14 23.46 -18.58
C ALA A 323 -31.35 22.75 -17.97
N LYS A 324 -31.18 22.30 -16.70
CA LYS A 324 -32.29 21.97 -15.80
C LYS A 324 -32.27 22.92 -14.61
N PRO A 325 -33.45 23.28 -14.06
CA PRO A 325 -33.57 24.39 -13.14
C PRO A 325 -32.86 24.10 -11.81
N ALA A 326 -32.27 25.16 -11.27
CA ALA A 326 -31.48 25.21 -10.07
C ALA A 326 -32.22 24.68 -8.85
N VAL A 327 -31.71 23.59 -8.29
CA VAL A 327 -31.77 23.36 -6.85
C VAL A 327 -30.39 23.73 -6.33
N GLU A 328 -30.31 24.81 -5.57
CA GLU A 328 -29.09 25.30 -4.93
C GLU A 328 -28.59 24.27 -3.93
N THR A 329 -27.73 23.34 -4.37
CA THR A 329 -26.80 22.66 -3.45
C THR A 329 -25.56 23.54 -3.35
N LYS A 330 -25.37 24.19 -2.21
CA LYS A 330 -24.17 24.93 -1.87
C LYS A 330 -22.96 24.03 -2.12
N LYS A 331 -22.19 24.36 -3.15
CA LYS A 331 -20.85 23.80 -3.41
C LYS A 331 -19.99 24.15 -2.19
N SER A 332 -19.76 23.18 -1.32
CA SER A 332 -18.83 23.33 -0.21
C SER A 332 -17.44 23.61 -0.79
N ALA A 333 -16.88 24.78 -0.46
CA ALA A 333 -15.52 25.11 -0.86
C ALA A 333 -14.56 24.03 -0.37
N ALA A 334 -13.59 23.65 -1.21
CA ALA A 334 -12.59 22.65 -0.85
C ALA A 334 -11.88 23.08 0.44
N VAL A 335 -11.82 22.19 1.43
CA VAL A 335 -11.11 22.41 2.69
C VAL A 335 -9.82 21.60 2.66
N TYR A 336 -8.70 22.23 2.98
CA TYR A 336 -7.39 21.60 3.03
C TYR A 336 -7.02 21.30 4.49
N GLY A 337 -6.32 20.20 4.74
CA GLY A 337 -5.92 19.87 6.11
C GLY A 337 -4.92 18.70 6.16
N THR A 338 -4.63 18.27 7.36
CA THR A 338 -3.70 17.14 7.61
C THR A 338 -4.48 15.92 8.04
N GLN A 339 -4.48 14.87 7.22
CA GLN A 339 -5.02 13.58 7.63
C GLN A 339 -4.03 12.91 8.58
N VAL A 340 -4.51 12.63 9.81
CA VAL A 340 -3.70 12.06 10.89
C VAL A 340 -4.10 10.64 11.23
N LEU A 341 -5.29 10.21 10.79
CA LEU A 341 -5.79 8.87 11.07
C LEU A 341 -6.85 8.45 10.04
N ALA A 342 -6.89 7.15 9.76
CA ALA A 342 -8.03 6.47 9.15
C ALA A 342 -8.40 5.29 10.06
N SER A 343 -9.69 5.11 10.39
CA SER A 343 -10.14 4.11 11.34
C SER A 343 -11.54 3.60 10.99
N GLY A 344 -11.74 2.29 11.07
CA GLY A 344 -13.07 1.67 10.95
C GLY A 344 -13.99 1.99 12.15
N LYS A 345 -13.42 2.49 13.25
CA LYS A 345 -14.19 2.86 14.46
C LYS A 345 -14.35 4.37 14.55
N LEU A 346 -15.57 4.80 14.84
CA LEU A 346 -15.85 6.21 15.11
C LEU A 346 -15.18 6.65 16.43
N MET A 347 -14.25 7.62 16.34
CA MET A 347 -13.61 8.24 17.50
C MET A 347 -14.33 9.52 17.89
N LYS A 348 -14.26 9.86 19.19
CA LYS A 348 -14.80 11.12 19.71
C LYS A 348 -13.90 12.30 19.35
N ASP A 349 -14.44 13.49 19.19
CA ASP A 349 -13.68 14.70 18.84
C ASP A 349 -12.64 15.09 19.89
N ASN A 350 -12.92 14.77 21.15
CA ASN A 350 -12.04 15.02 22.29
C ASN A 350 -11.14 13.81 22.64
N ASP A 351 -10.99 12.84 21.74
CA ASP A 351 -10.12 11.70 21.99
C ASP A 351 -8.67 12.18 22.20
N PRO A 352 -7.98 11.70 23.25
CA PRO A 352 -6.59 12.08 23.55
C PRO A 352 -5.61 11.88 22.39
N PHE A 353 -5.94 11.01 21.45
CA PHE A 353 -5.16 10.82 20.22
C PHE A 353 -4.96 12.13 19.47
N PHE A 354 -5.99 12.99 19.41
CA PHE A 354 -5.93 14.24 18.64
C PHE A 354 -5.14 15.36 19.33
N LYS A 355 -4.62 15.14 20.52
CA LYS A 355 -3.72 16.09 21.24
C LYS A 355 -4.29 17.51 21.32
N GLY A 356 -5.59 17.64 21.53
CA GLY A 356 -6.30 18.91 21.62
C GLY A 356 -6.73 19.52 20.28
N TYR A 357 -6.43 18.89 19.16
CA TYR A 357 -6.98 19.31 17.87
C TYR A 357 -8.41 18.77 17.70
N THR A 358 -9.28 19.60 17.13
CA THR A 358 -10.63 19.15 16.74
C THR A 358 -10.57 18.56 15.33
N PRO A 359 -10.86 17.25 15.13
CA PRO A 359 -10.79 16.63 13.83
C PRO A 359 -12.05 16.90 12.99
N VAL A 360 -11.87 17.17 11.71
CA VAL A 360 -12.92 17.01 10.70
C VAL A 360 -12.96 15.53 10.32
N ARG A 361 -14.13 14.93 10.36
CA ARG A 361 -14.36 13.53 10.03
C ARG A 361 -15.00 13.42 8.66
N VAL A 362 -14.39 12.62 7.80
CA VAL A 362 -14.96 12.25 6.50
C VAL A 362 -15.18 10.75 6.48
N LYS A 363 -16.42 10.32 6.24
CA LYS A 363 -16.76 8.91 6.13
C LYS A 363 -16.54 8.46 4.68
N SER A 364 -15.69 7.46 4.49
CA SER A 364 -15.40 6.86 3.19
C SER A 364 -15.62 5.34 3.33
N GLY A 365 -16.74 4.84 2.84
CA GLY A 365 -17.17 3.46 3.07
C GLY A 365 -17.34 3.15 4.57
N ASN A 366 -16.62 2.13 5.06
CA ASN A 366 -16.63 1.74 6.49
C ASN A 366 -15.51 2.41 7.31
N ILE A 367 -14.77 3.36 6.73
CA ILE A 367 -13.64 4.02 7.36
C ILE A 367 -13.97 5.50 7.60
N TYR A 368 -13.58 5.99 8.76
CA TYR A 368 -13.58 7.42 9.11
C TYR A 368 -12.15 7.96 8.93
N LYS A 369 -11.98 8.97 8.08
CA LYS A 369 -10.74 9.74 7.92
C LYS A 369 -10.80 10.95 8.82
N TYR A 370 -9.74 11.16 9.62
CA TYR A 370 -9.67 12.25 10.61
C TYR A 370 -8.64 13.26 10.13
N ILE A 371 -9.11 14.47 9.86
CA ILE A 371 -8.34 15.57 9.31
C ILE A 371 -8.30 16.70 10.35
N ILE A 372 -7.10 17.18 10.69
CA ILE A 372 -6.88 18.29 11.64
C ILE A 372 -6.13 19.43 10.97
N GLY A 373 -6.12 20.60 11.61
CA GLY A 373 -5.46 21.80 11.10
C GLY A 373 -5.99 22.23 9.73
N THR A 374 -7.32 22.21 9.61
CA THR A 374 -8.00 22.56 8.35
C THR A 374 -7.87 24.05 8.00
N ALA A 375 -7.78 24.37 6.73
CA ALA A 375 -7.67 25.71 6.18
C ALA A 375 -8.40 25.83 4.84
N SER A 376 -8.74 27.04 4.43
CA SER A 376 -9.40 27.34 3.15
C SER A 376 -8.45 27.33 1.94
N SER A 377 -7.13 27.27 2.16
CA SER A 377 -6.13 27.18 1.10
C SER A 377 -5.06 26.14 1.41
N ALA A 378 -4.48 25.56 0.34
CA ALA A 378 -3.41 24.58 0.45
C ALA A 378 -2.16 25.15 1.17
N ASP A 379 -1.82 26.40 0.94
CA ASP A 379 -0.64 27.02 1.54
C ASP A 379 -0.76 27.19 3.06
N LYS A 380 -1.91 27.65 3.54
CA LYS A 380 -2.19 27.70 4.98
C LYS A 380 -2.20 26.30 5.61
N ALA A 381 -2.73 25.30 4.90
CA ALA A 381 -2.69 23.92 5.38
C ALA A 381 -1.26 23.38 5.44
N ARG A 382 -0.34 23.77 4.54
CA ARG A 382 1.09 23.42 4.61
C ARG A 382 1.79 24.03 5.83
N GLU A 383 1.46 25.26 6.19
CA GLU A 383 1.98 25.88 7.42
C GLU A 383 1.55 25.11 8.66
N HIS A 384 0.27 24.74 8.74
CA HIS A 384 -0.26 23.90 9.83
C HIS A 384 0.41 22.50 9.84
N TYR A 385 0.56 21.89 8.67
CA TYR A 385 1.17 20.59 8.53
C TYR A 385 2.60 20.53 9.08
N SER A 386 3.41 21.56 8.87
CA SER A 386 4.79 21.62 9.35
C SER A 386 4.87 21.49 10.90
N LYS A 387 3.85 21.96 11.60
CA LYS A 387 3.71 21.84 13.06
C LYS A 387 3.11 20.48 13.44
N ILE A 388 2.02 20.07 12.76
CA ILE A 388 1.26 18.85 13.05
C ILE A 388 2.09 17.60 12.83
N LYS A 389 2.90 17.53 11.77
CA LYS A 389 3.70 16.36 11.44
C LYS A 389 4.73 15.99 12.52
N LYS A 390 5.14 16.95 13.36
CA LYS A 390 6.04 16.69 14.50
C LYS A 390 5.36 15.85 15.59
N SER A 391 4.04 15.96 15.69
CA SER A 391 3.23 15.27 16.71
C SER A 391 2.47 14.07 16.16
N PHE A 392 2.29 13.99 14.83
CA PHE A 392 1.57 12.92 14.15
C PHE A 392 2.43 12.38 13.00
N THR A 393 3.28 11.42 13.35
CA THR A 393 4.15 10.75 12.38
C THR A 393 3.29 9.99 11.36
N GLY A 394 3.63 10.09 10.06
CA GLY A 394 2.85 9.44 8.99
C GLY A 394 1.64 10.24 8.50
N SER A 395 1.36 11.42 9.09
CA SER A 395 0.33 12.32 8.57
C SER A 395 0.71 12.95 7.23
N PHE A 396 -0.27 13.33 6.43
CA PHE A 396 -0.06 13.94 5.12
C PHE A 396 -1.16 14.95 4.81
N LEU A 397 -0.86 15.86 3.87
CA LEU A 397 -1.79 16.88 3.42
C LEU A 397 -2.89 16.29 2.53
N VAL A 398 -4.12 16.78 2.72
CA VAL A 398 -5.29 16.39 1.93
C VAL A 398 -6.13 17.61 1.56
N ALA A 399 -6.82 17.50 0.41
CA ALA A 399 -7.96 18.31 0.04
C ALA A 399 -9.23 17.50 0.32
N VAL A 400 -10.23 18.14 0.92
CA VAL A 400 -11.52 17.55 1.27
C VAL A 400 -12.60 18.27 0.49
N GLU A 401 -13.34 17.55 -0.33
CA GLU A 401 -14.48 18.03 -1.10
C GLU A 401 -15.69 17.12 -0.82
N GLY A 402 -16.58 17.55 0.07
CA GLY A 402 -17.65 16.68 0.57
C GLY A 402 -17.09 15.44 1.25
N ASP A 403 -17.50 14.25 0.80
CA ASP A 403 -17.02 12.95 1.31
C ASP A 403 -15.71 12.46 0.60
N ASN A 404 -15.18 13.26 -0.31
CA ASN A 404 -13.96 12.90 -1.03
C ASN A 404 -12.73 13.54 -0.36
N VAL A 405 -11.73 12.69 -0.05
CA VAL A 405 -10.46 13.10 0.56
C VAL A 405 -9.33 12.70 -0.38
N LYS A 406 -8.68 13.68 -0.98
CA LYS A 406 -7.59 13.51 -1.94
C LYS A 406 -6.27 13.99 -1.33
N ARG A 407 -5.23 13.15 -1.38
CA ARG A 407 -3.88 13.56 -0.98
C ARG A 407 -3.34 14.63 -1.92
N ILE A 408 -2.69 15.64 -1.36
CA ILE A 408 -1.98 16.70 -2.08
C ILE A 408 -0.51 16.71 -1.65
N ASN A 409 0.37 17.10 -2.57
CA ASN A 409 1.82 17.21 -2.34
C ASN A 409 2.20 18.57 -1.74
#